data_38fe8c8ec4e499fdeb6461c2d456deb9
#
_entry.id   38fe8c8ec4e499fdeb6461c2d456deb9
#
_cell.length_a   1.000
_cell.length_b   1.000
_cell.length_c   1.000
_cell.angle_alpha   90.00
_cell.angle_beta   90.00
_cell.angle_gamma   90.00
#
_symmetry.space_group_name_H-M   'P 1'
#
loop_
_entity.id
_entity.type
_entity.pdbx_description
1 polymer ?
#
loop_
_entity_poly.entity_id
_entity_poly.type
_entity_poly.pdbx_seq_one_letter_code
_entity_poly.pdbx_strand_id
1 'polypeptide(L)'
;TEARMNTFPGNPIDRLKPLADARIPVICVCGDSDRVVPFSENSAVVRQRYTAMGAPFELILKPGVDHHPHSLENPTPVVDFIVRHQAGYEAGQCYTLRGNYQNSYRKFEKERVGTVAFLGGSITEMKGWRDMICEDLKQRFPYTKFTFVAAGIPSTGSTPGAFRLTDDVLSKGKVDLLFVEAAVNDDTNGFNAIEQVRGMEGIVRHALVSNPSMDIMMLHFIYDPFIPKLDKGQMPDVILNHERVANHYLLPSVNLASEIAARMRNGEFTWEQFGGTHPNPLGHAYYAATILDEMYAPCATAKDAAKPHALPAVPLDAYSYTNGRLVDIRQAHIGKGWQLVAPWTPRLAAETRPGFVDVPMLETNRPGAKLTLDFEGTAVGIFCVSGPAAGILEYSVDGAPFKKLDTFTAWSGGLYIPWVYMFDTELPMGKHRLTLRMSKDHHPQSKGTSCQIRQFVVNDSCE
;
A
#
# COMPACT_ATOMS: atom_id res chain seq x y z
N THR A 1 -47.62 -11.13 32.63
CA THR A 1 -47.22 -12.50 32.97
C THR A 1 -46.47 -13.10 31.77
N GLU A 2 -45.53 -13.96 32.01
CA GLU A 2 -44.68 -14.64 31.05
C GLU A 2 -45.46 -15.23 29.87
N ALA A 3 -46.62 -15.84 30.13
CA ALA A 3 -47.53 -16.36 29.11
C ALA A 3 -48.07 -15.30 28.14
N ARG A 4 -48.24 -14.03 28.57
CA ARG A 4 -48.64 -12.92 27.71
C ARG A 4 -47.47 -12.38 26.86
N MET A 5 -46.26 -12.47 27.33
CA MET A 5 -45.08 -12.06 26.55
C MET A 5 -44.82 -13.04 25.42
N ASN A 6 -44.97 -14.35 25.66
CA ASN A 6 -44.77 -15.40 24.65
C ASN A 6 -45.83 -15.41 23.53
N THR A 7 -46.98 -14.78 23.73
CA THR A 7 -48.06 -14.69 22.75
C THR A 7 -48.28 -13.29 22.19
N PHE A 8 -47.38 -12.32 22.50
CA PHE A 8 -47.50 -10.96 21.99
C PHE A 8 -47.17 -10.93 20.50
N PRO A 9 -48.12 -10.54 19.63
CA PRO A 9 -47.94 -10.60 18.18
C PRO A 9 -46.98 -9.53 17.64
N GLY A 10 -46.40 -8.72 18.51
CA GLY A 10 -45.44 -7.66 18.21
C GLY A 10 -44.00 -7.99 18.48
N ASN A 11 -43.68 -9.22 18.90
CA ASN A 11 -42.28 -9.59 19.15
C ASN A 11 -41.46 -9.46 17.87
N PRO A 12 -40.27 -8.84 17.95
CA PRO A 12 -39.39 -8.67 16.77
C PRO A 12 -39.12 -10.00 16.05
N ILE A 13 -38.93 -11.11 16.78
CA ILE A 13 -38.66 -12.43 16.23
C ILE A 13 -39.82 -13.03 15.43
N ASP A 14 -41.05 -12.52 15.59
CA ASP A 14 -42.24 -12.92 14.87
C ASP A 14 -42.57 -12.03 13.67
N ARG A 15 -41.83 -10.93 13.48
CA ARG A 15 -41.99 -9.92 12.43
C ARG A 15 -40.81 -9.81 11.49
N LEU A 16 -40.07 -10.87 11.28
CA LEU A 16 -38.87 -10.87 10.44
C LEU A 16 -39.20 -10.88 8.93
N LYS A 17 -40.41 -11.36 8.57
CA LYS A 17 -40.77 -11.55 7.16
C LYS A 17 -40.63 -10.30 6.28
N PRO A 18 -41.09 -9.10 6.67
CA PRO A 18 -40.91 -7.91 5.83
C PRO A 18 -39.45 -7.56 5.56
N LEU A 19 -38.57 -7.74 6.55
CA LEU A 19 -37.16 -7.53 6.40
C LEU A 19 -36.51 -8.59 5.49
N ALA A 20 -36.93 -9.85 5.65
CA ALA A 20 -36.46 -10.95 4.82
C ALA A 20 -36.92 -10.83 3.36
N ASP A 21 -38.17 -10.44 3.12
CA ASP A 21 -38.69 -10.17 1.78
C ASP A 21 -37.96 -9.03 1.08
N ALA A 22 -37.59 -7.98 1.83
CA ALA A 22 -36.76 -6.88 1.36
C ALA A 22 -35.26 -7.24 1.30
N ARG A 23 -34.87 -8.45 1.68
CA ARG A 23 -33.48 -8.96 1.73
C ARG A 23 -32.54 -8.05 2.52
N ILE A 24 -33.06 -7.42 3.58
CA ILE A 24 -32.23 -6.57 4.44
C ILE A 24 -31.19 -7.40 5.16
N PRO A 25 -29.91 -7.16 4.97
CA PRO A 25 -28.87 -7.91 5.67
C PRO A 25 -28.91 -7.63 7.17
N VAL A 26 -28.71 -8.67 7.98
CA VAL A 26 -28.70 -8.58 9.44
C VAL A 26 -27.41 -9.17 9.99
N ILE A 27 -26.74 -8.44 10.88
CA ILE A 27 -25.63 -8.95 11.68
C ILE A 27 -25.99 -8.91 13.16
N CYS A 28 -25.72 -10.00 13.89
CA CYS A 28 -25.85 -10.08 15.32
C CYS A 28 -24.49 -10.33 15.98
N VAL A 29 -24.20 -9.56 17.04
CA VAL A 29 -23.05 -9.78 17.92
C VAL A 29 -23.57 -10.13 19.31
N CYS A 30 -23.25 -11.33 19.83
CA CYS A 30 -23.74 -11.78 21.13
C CYS A 30 -22.75 -12.73 21.82
N GLY A 31 -22.87 -12.85 23.13
CA GLY A 31 -22.16 -13.86 23.91
C GLY A 31 -22.87 -15.21 23.87
N ASP A 32 -22.13 -16.31 23.91
CA ASP A 32 -22.71 -17.66 23.98
C ASP A 32 -23.12 -18.05 25.41
N SER A 33 -22.62 -17.32 26.40
CA SER A 33 -22.87 -17.55 27.83
C SER A 33 -23.78 -16.47 28.44
N ASP A 34 -24.48 -15.69 27.62
CA ASP A 34 -25.40 -14.62 28.04
C ASP A 34 -26.61 -15.21 28.79
N ARG A 35 -26.71 -14.87 30.09
CA ARG A 35 -27.77 -15.33 30.96
C ARG A 35 -28.94 -14.33 31.07
N VAL A 36 -28.76 -13.11 30.60
CA VAL A 36 -29.79 -12.07 30.62
C VAL A 36 -30.61 -12.10 29.34
N VAL A 37 -29.97 -12.26 28.20
CA VAL A 37 -30.56 -12.44 26.87
C VAL A 37 -29.96 -13.69 26.23
N PRO A 38 -30.44 -14.88 26.63
CA PRO A 38 -29.83 -16.13 26.19
C PRO A 38 -29.77 -16.25 24.65
N PHE A 39 -28.62 -16.62 24.13
CA PHE A 39 -28.40 -16.78 22.69
C PHE A 39 -29.43 -17.71 22.06
N SER A 40 -29.73 -18.86 22.71
CA SER A 40 -30.66 -19.89 22.22
C SER A 40 -32.10 -19.40 22.05
N GLU A 41 -32.48 -18.37 22.81
CA GLU A 41 -33.89 -17.87 22.80
C GLU A 41 -34.04 -16.58 21.96
N ASN A 42 -32.91 -15.95 21.57
CA ASN A 42 -32.87 -14.67 20.85
C ASN A 42 -32.17 -14.78 19.51
N SER A 43 -30.89 -14.49 19.46
CA SER A 43 -30.13 -14.38 18.18
C SER A 43 -30.11 -15.71 17.41
N ALA A 44 -30.12 -16.85 18.06
CA ALA A 44 -30.22 -18.15 17.40
C ALA A 44 -31.57 -18.33 16.69
N VAL A 45 -32.67 -17.90 17.33
CA VAL A 45 -34.02 -17.96 16.73
C VAL A 45 -34.14 -17.00 15.55
N VAL A 46 -33.63 -15.77 15.70
CA VAL A 46 -33.58 -14.80 14.57
C VAL A 46 -32.81 -15.39 13.41
N ARG A 47 -31.61 -15.90 13.64
CA ARG A 47 -30.76 -16.54 12.62
C ARG A 47 -31.52 -17.67 11.92
N GLN A 48 -32.06 -18.61 12.70
CA GLN A 48 -32.74 -19.77 12.14
C GLN A 48 -33.92 -19.35 11.22
N ARG A 49 -34.77 -18.44 11.69
CA ARG A 49 -35.96 -17.99 10.94
C ARG A 49 -35.58 -17.16 9.72
N TYR A 50 -34.61 -16.28 9.87
CA TYR A 50 -34.21 -15.36 8.83
C TYR A 50 -33.50 -16.07 7.67
N THR A 51 -32.59 -17.00 7.98
CA THR A 51 -31.93 -17.84 6.98
C THR A 51 -32.89 -18.85 6.32
N ALA A 52 -33.90 -19.36 7.05
CA ALA A 52 -34.93 -20.21 6.47
C ALA A 52 -35.80 -19.48 5.42
N MET A 53 -35.92 -18.16 5.49
CA MET A 53 -36.55 -17.30 4.50
C MET A 53 -35.61 -16.89 3.34
N GLY A 54 -34.39 -17.42 3.30
CA GLY A 54 -33.38 -17.10 2.28
C GLY A 54 -32.77 -15.71 2.38
N ALA A 55 -32.90 -15.04 3.53
CA ALA A 55 -32.37 -13.70 3.77
C ALA A 55 -30.95 -13.75 4.35
N PRO A 56 -30.06 -12.75 4.04
CA PRO A 56 -28.69 -12.73 4.48
C PRO A 56 -28.59 -12.44 6.00
N PHE A 57 -27.88 -13.29 6.72
CA PHE A 57 -27.68 -13.17 8.16
C PHE A 57 -26.26 -13.58 8.55
N GLU A 58 -25.58 -12.70 9.25
CA GLU A 58 -24.26 -12.96 9.86
C GLU A 58 -24.35 -13.02 11.39
N LEU A 59 -23.54 -13.87 11.99
CA LEU A 59 -23.48 -14.04 13.44
C LEU A 59 -22.03 -13.98 13.90
N ILE A 60 -21.75 -13.06 14.83
CA ILE A 60 -20.52 -13.04 15.59
C ILE A 60 -20.86 -13.50 17.01
N LEU A 61 -20.49 -14.75 17.30
CA LEU A 61 -20.69 -15.34 18.64
C LEU A 61 -19.40 -15.22 19.42
N LYS A 62 -19.45 -14.58 20.60
CA LYS A 62 -18.29 -14.37 21.50
C LYS A 62 -18.21 -15.51 22.52
N PRO A 63 -17.21 -16.41 22.42
CA PRO A 63 -17.12 -17.56 23.32
C PRO A 63 -16.88 -17.15 24.80
N GLY A 64 -17.66 -17.74 25.70
CA GLY A 64 -17.53 -17.53 27.13
C GLY A 64 -17.97 -16.14 27.63
N VAL A 65 -18.52 -15.30 26.77
CA VAL A 65 -18.96 -13.96 27.13
C VAL A 65 -20.41 -13.97 27.57
N ASP A 66 -20.69 -13.39 28.74
CA ASP A 66 -22.03 -13.14 29.28
C ASP A 66 -22.62 -11.86 28.62
N HIS A 67 -23.60 -11.23 29.22
CA HIS A 67 -24.30 -10.06 28.69
C HIS A 67 -23.38 -8.85 28.40
N HIS A 68 -22.31 -8.71 29.13
CA HIS A 68 -21.32 -7.65 28.94
C HIS A 68 -19.92 -8.21 28.65
N PRO A 69 -19.11 -7.49 27.85
CA PRO A 69 -19.43 -6.27 27.08
C PRO A 69 -20.29 -6.57 25.85
N HIS A 70 -21.20 -5.67 25.51
CA HIS A 70 -22.12 -5.84 24.36
C HIS A 70 -21.39 -5.75 23.02
N SER A 71 -20.40 -4.86 22.90
CA SER A 71 -19.67 -4.61 21.67
C SER A 71 -18.48 -5.55 21.46
N LEU A 72 -17.91 -5.50 20.28
CA LEU A 72 -16.60 -6.06 19.99
C LEU A 72 -15.51 -5.08 20.45
N GLU A 73 -14.38 -5.60 20.94
CA GLU A 73 -13.17 -4.79 21.18
C GLU A 73 -12.66 -4.19 19.85
N ASN A 74 -12.70 -4.99 18.78
CA ASN A 74 -12.47 -4.52 17.43
C ASN A 74 -13.82 -4.46 16.69
N PRO A 75 -14.35 -3.27 16.36
CA PRO A 75 -15.65 -3.12 15.67
C PRO A 75 -15.57 -3.40 14.17
N THR A 76 -14.38 -3.62 13.60
CA THR A 76 -14.16 -3.80 12.16
C THR A 76 -15.15 -4.78 11.50
N PRO A 77 -15.44 -5.98 12.04
CA PRO A 77 -16.38 -6.90 11.38
C PRO A 77 -17.80 -6.34 11.23
N VAL A 78 -18.25 -5.50 12.16
CA VAL A 78 -19.57 -4.83 12.07
C VAL A 78 -19.53 -3.68 11.08
N VAL A 79 -18.45 -2.90 11.08
CA VAL A 79 -18.24 -1.81 10.11
C VAL A 79 -18.20 -2.37 8.70
N ASP A 80 -17.43 -3.42 8.47
CA ASP A 80 -17.31 -4.11 7.18
C ASP A 80 -18.65 -4.64 6.69
N PHE A 81 -19.45 -5.23 7.60
CA PHE A 81 -20.80 -5.68 7.28
C PHE A 81 -21.69 -4.50 6.80
N ILE A 82 -21.68 -3.38 7.52
CA ILE A 82 -22.44 -2.19 7.15
C ILE A 82 -21.99 -1.67 5.79
N VAL A 83 -20.68 -1.53 5.59
CA VAL A 83 -20.08 -1.02 4.35
C VAL A 83 -20.46 -1.90 3.16
N ARG A 84 -20.36 -3.23 3.29
CA ARG A 84 -20.72 -4.18 2.23
C ARG A 84 -22.20 -4.12 1.81
N HIS A 85 -23.08 -3.68 2.70
CA HIS A 85 -24.53 -3.73 2.48
C HIS A 85 -25.18 -2.36 2.33
N GLN A 86 -24.39 -1.29 2.15
CA GLN A 86 -24.95 0.03 1.85
C GLN A 86 -25.65 0.04 0.48
N ALA A 87 -26.83 0.68 0.43
CA ALA A 87 -27.60 0.79 -0.80
C ALA A 87 -26.80 1.58 -1.87
N GLY A 88 -26.72 1.04 -3.09
CA GLY A 88 -26.01 1.64 -4.21
C GLY A 88 -24.55 1.19 -4.37
N TYR A 89 -24.03 0.36 -3.46
CA TYR A 89 -22.71 -0.23 -3.62
C TYR A 89 -22.81 -1.61 -4.30
N GLU A 90 -22.29 -1.72 -5.50
CA GLU A 90 -22.04 -3.01 -6.15
C GLU A 90 -20.60 -3.43 -5.88
N ALA A 91 -20.39 -4.26 -4.86
CA ALA A 91 -19.11 -4.94 -4.65
C ALA A 91 -18.74 -5.69 -5.93
N GLY A 92 -17.54 -5.52 -6.42
CA GLY A 92 -17.06 -6.18 -7.64
C GLY A 92 -16.86 -5.27 -8.86
N GLN A 93 -17.40 -4.04 -8.87
CA GLN A 93 -17.05 -3.06 -9.89
C GLN A 93 -15.70 -2.37 -9.63
N CYS A 94 -15.21 -2.41 -8.38
CA CYS A 94 -14.01 -1.70 -7.94
C CYS A 94 -12.79 -2.59 -7.81
N TYR A 95 -12.88 -3.88 -8.14
CA TYR A 95 -11.73 -4.76 -8.16
C TYR A 95 -11.71 -5.67 -9.41
N THR A 96 -10.55 -6.16 -9.75
CA THR A 96 -10.35 -7.08 -10.87
C THR A 96 -9.56 -8.30 -10.39
N LEU A 97 -10.26 -9.44 -10.34
CA LEU A 97 -9.63 -10.74 -10.07
C LEU A 97 -8.93 -11.25 -11.34
N ARG A 98 -7.60 -11.22 -11.34
CA ARG A 98 -6.73 -11.76 -12.39
C ARG A 98 -5.90 -12.93 -11.88
N GLY A 99 -6.43 -13.71 -11.02
CA GLY A 99 -5.74 -14.80 -10.35
C GLY A 99 -6.43 -15.11 -9.04
N ASN A 100 -5.68 -15.50 -8.05
CA ASN A 100 -6.21 -15.82 -6.72
C ASN A 100 -5.11 -15.70 -5.67
N TYR A 101 -5.47 -15.87 -4.39
CA TYR A 101 -4.59 -15.87 -3.23
C TYR A 101 -4.37 -17.27 -2.67
N GLN A 102 -4.44 -18.26 -3.49
CA GLN A 102 -4.42 -19.67 -3.12
C GLN A 102 -3.11 -20.09 -2.45
N ASN A 103 -1.98 -19.53 -2.89
CA ASN A 103 -0.68 -19.87 -2.32
C ASN A 103 -0.58 -19.41 -0.86
N SER A 104 -0.93 -18.16 -0.59
CA SER A 104 -0.94 -17.61 0.77
C SER A 104 -2.01 -18.25 1.65
N TYR A 105 -3.25 -18.44 1.15
CA TYR A 105 -4.32 -19.11 1.91
C TYR A 105 -3.94 -20.51 2.32
N ARG A 106 -3.41 -21.30 1.37
CA ARG A 106 -2.95 -22.66 1.67
C ARG A 106 -1.90 -22.64 2.79
N LYS A 107 -0.98 -21.69 2.72
CA LYS A 107 0.06 -21.55 3.72
C LYS A 107 -0.51 -21.17 5.08
N PHE A 108 -1.44 -20.21 5.12
CA PHE A 108 -2.11 -19.79 6.34
C PHE A 108 -2.93 -20.94 6.95
N GLU A 109 -3.72 -21.64 6.15
CA GLU A 109 -4.63 -22.68 6.62
C GLU A 109 -3.91 -23.99 6.98
N LYS A 110 -2.96 -24.44 6.15
CA LYS A 110 -2.32 -25.76 6.27
C LYS A 110 -1.01 -25.73 7.00
N GLU A 111 -0.12 -24.80 6.64
CA GLU A 111 1.22 -24.70 7.24
C GLU A 111 1.20 -23.87 8.53
N ARG A 112 0.13 -23.10 8.76
CA ARG A 112 -0.10 -22.25 9.95
C ARG A 112 1.01 -21.25 10.20
N VAL A 113 1.58 -20.75 9.12
CA VAL A 113 2.55 -19.65 9.11
C VAL A 113 2.21 -18.71 7.97
N GLY A 114 2.50 -17.41 8.14
CA GLY A 114 2.28 -16.44 7.06
C GLY A 114 3.12 -15.19 7.27
N THR A 115 3.75 -14.73 6.21
CA THR A 115 4.40 -13.42 6.17
C THR A 115 3.67 -12.54 5.18
N VAL A 116 3.10 -11.45 5.70
CA VAL A 116 2.29 -10.50 4.93
C VAL A 116 2.98 -9.15 4.96
N ALA A 117 3.24 -8.57 3.79
CA ALA A 117 3.93 -7.31 3.65
C ALA A 117 3.05 -6.23 3.01
N PHE A 118 3.28 -4.98 3.40
CA PHE A 118 2.56 -3.81 2.92
C PHE A 118 3.57 -2.76 2.45
N LEU A 119 3.68 -2.56 1.15
CA LEU A 119 4.61 -1.61 0.53
C LEU A 119 3.82 -0.43 -0.05
N GLY A 120 4.19 0.80 0.32
CA GLY A 120 3.51 1.99 -0.19
C GLY A 120 3.97 3.29 0.43
N GLY A 121 3.17 4.32 0.28
CA GLY A 121 3.39 5.68 0.77
C GLY A 121 2.83 5.93 2.18
N SER A 122 2.38 7.17 2.41
CA SER A 122 1.86 7.61 3.72
C SER A 122 0.55 6.92 4.12
N ILE A 123 -0.34 6.63 3.17
CA ILE A 123 -1.62 5.94 3.44
C ILE A 123 -1.37 4.51 3.93
N THR A 124 -0.30 3.88 3.45
CA THR A 124 0.15 2.56 3.91
C THR A 124 0.96 2.64 5.21
N GLU A 125 1.70 3.72 5.45
CA GLU A 125 2.44 3.93 6.70
C GLU A 125 1.50 4.16 7.90
N MET A 126 0.42 4.92 7.70
CA MET A 126 -0.57 5.23 8.74
C MET A 126 -1.15 3.96 9.36
N LYS A 127 -1.58 4.08 10.64
CA LYS A 127 -2.48 3.10 11.24
C LYS A 127 -3.86 3.20 10.61
N GLY A 128 -4.45 2.07 10.26
CA GLY A 128 -5.78 2.04 9.66
C GLY A 128 -6.04 0.77 8.85
N TRP A 129 -6.30 0.88 7.55
CA TRP A 129 -6.68 -0.24 6.69
C TRP A 129 -5.75 -1.45 6.81
N ARG A 130 -4.45 -1.22 6.84
CA ARG A 130 -3.43 -2.26 7.00
C ARG A 130 -3.58 -3.03 8.31
N ASP A 131 -3.80 -2.30 9.43
CA ASP A 131 -3.97 -2.92 10.74
C ASP A 131 -5.27 -3.72 10.79
N MET A 132 -6.33 -3.24 10.11
CA MET A 132 -7.62 -3.96 9.99
C MET A 132 -7.45 -5.26 9.20
N ILE A 133 -6.69 -5.25 8.09
CA ILE A 133 -6.34 -6.48 7.35
C ILE A 133 -5.54 -7.46 8.24
N CYS A 134 -4.55 -6.96 8.98
CA CYS A 134 -3.78 -7.79 9.89
C CYS A 134 -4.65 -8.46 10.96
N GLU A 135 -5.62 -7.74 11.49
CA GLU A 135 -6.52 -8.26 12.51
C GLU A 135 -7.52 -9.27 11.94
N ASP A 136 -8.11 -8.99 10.76
CA ASP A 136 -8.99 -9.95 10.09
C ASP A 136 -8.25 -11.26 9.77
N LEU A 137 -7.02 -11.20 9.25
CA LEU A 137 -6.21 -12.39 8.98
C LEU A 137 -5.96 -13.22 10.24
N LYS A 138 -5.67 -12.60 11.39
CA LYS A 138 -5.53 -13.32 12.66
C LYS A 138 -6.83 -13.98 13.13
N GLN A 139 -7.95 -13.29 12.97
CA GLN A 139 -9.28 -13.84 13.35
C GLN A 139 -9.68 -14.98 12.42
N ARG A 140 -9.45 -14.84 11.13
CA ARG A 140 -9.81 -15.84 10.14
C ARG A 140 -8.93 -17.09 10.17
N PHE A 141 -7.65 -16.91 10.49
CA PHE A 141 -6.68 -18.00 10.62
C PHE A 141 -6.09 -18.06 12.04
N PRO A 142 -6.90 -18.39 13.07
CA PRO A 142 -6.53 -18.23 14.49
C PRO A 142 -5.36 -19.13 14.94
N TYR A 143 -5.02 -20.14 14.16
CA TYR A 143 -3.91 -21.05 14.45
C TYR A 143 -2.65 -20.70 13.66
N THR A 144 -2.65 -19.60 12.91
CA THR A 144 -1.54 -19.18 12.05
C THR A 144 -0.65 -18.18 12.77
N LYS A 145 0.64 -18.47 12.78
CA LYS A 145 1.65 -17.51 13.26
C LYS A 145 1.97 -16.53 12.14
N PHE A 146 1.44 -15.34 12.23
CA PHE A 146 1.70 -14.28 11.27
C PHE A 146 2.93 -13.44 11.62
N THR A 147 3.65 -13.03 10.58
CA THR A 147 4.62 -11.93 10.59
C THR A 147 4.10 -10.85 9.65
N PHE A 148 3.91 -9.63 10.15
CA PHE A 148 3.46 -8.49 9.36
C PHE A 148 4.62 -7.52 9.15
N VAL A 149 4.88 -7.16 7.89
CA VAL A 149 5.95 -6.25 7.50
C VAL A 149 5.33 -4.95 7.01
N ALA A 150 5.47 -3.90 7.80
CA ALA A 150 5.02 -2.55 7.44
C ALA A 150 6.15 -1.80 6.73
N ALA A 151 6.03 -1.62 5.44
CA ALA A 151 7.01 -0.96 4.58
C ALA A 151 6.43 0.30 3.89
N GLY A 152 5.51 1.00 4.55
CA GLY A 152 5.05 2.33 4.13
C GLY A 152 6.10 3.39 4.48
N ILE A 153 6.46 4.23 3.52
CA ILE A 153 7.29 5.43 3.74
C ILE A 153 6.58 6.62 3.11
N PRO A 154 6.21 7.65 3.90
CA PRO A 154 5.51 8.81 3.38
C PRO A 154 6.24 9.48 2.22
N SER A 155 5.47 9.93 1.24
CA SER A 155 5.97 10.62 0.04
C SER A 155 6.73 9.75 -0.97
N THR A 156 6.77 8.43 -0.80
CA THR A 156 7.46 7.52 -1.73
C THR A 156 6.48 6.77 -2.62
N GLY A 157 6.75 6.78 -3.93
CA GLY A 157 6.00 6.06 -4.97
C GLY A 157 6.66 4.75 -5.40
N SER A 158 6.36 4.32 -6.63
CA SER A 158 6.80 3.03 -7.16
C SER A 158 8.31 2.96 -7.38
N THR A 159 8.95 4.01 -7.90
CA THR A 159 10.42 4.02 -8.12
C THR A 159 11.19 3.82 -6.81
N PRO A 160 10.99 4.63 -5.74
CA PRO A 160 11.60 4.31 -4.44
C PRO A 160 11.22 2.92 -3.93
N GLY A 161 9.97 2.49 -4.14
CA GLY A 161 9.49 1.16 -3.77
C GLY A 161 10.32 0.02 -4.38
N ALA A 162 10.63 0.13 -5.68
CA ALA A 162 11.42 -0.88 -6.40
C ALA A 162 12.85 -1.02 -5.85
N PHE A 163 13.51 0.09 -5.54
CA PHE A 163 14.89 0.06 -5.03
C PHE A 163 15.01 -0.36 -3.55
N ARG A 164 13.98 -0.10 -2.74
CA ARG A 164 13.98 -0.48 -1.31
C ARG A 164 13.30 -1.81 -0.99
N LEU A 165 12.75 -2.49 -2.01
CA LEU A 165 11.98 -3.72 -1.83
C LEU A 165 12.76 -4.80 -1.07
N THR A 166 14.03 -5.03 -1.42
CA THR A 166 14.88 -5.99 -0.72
C THR A 166 15.06 -5.61 0.74
N ASP A 167 15.47 -4.39 1.03
CA ASP A 167 15.83 -3.96 2.38
C ASP A 167 14.63 -3.87 3.32
N ASP A 168 13.49 -3.39 2.82
CA ASP A 168 12.32 -3.09 3.63
C ASP A 168 11.32 -4.26 3.70
N VAL A 169 11.34 -5.16 2.72
CA VAL A 169 10.35 -6.23 2.58
C VAL A 169 11.01 -7.61 2.52
N LEU A 170 11.81 -7.90 1.48
CA LEU A 170 12.26 -9.27 1.21
C LEU A 170 13.27 -9.77 2.25
N SER A 171 14.11 -8.90 2.81
CA SER A 171 15.06 -9.23 3.88
C SER A 171 14.39 -9.57 5.22
N LYS A 172 13.09 -9.27 5.38
CA LYS A 172 12.33 -9.52 6.62
C LYS A 172 11.80 -10.96 6.71
N GLY A 173 11.95 -11.72 5.65
CA GLY A 173 11.55 -13.13 5.56
C GLY A 173 10.93 -13.47 4.22
N LYS A 174 10.59 -14.75 4.03
CA LYS A 174 9.88 -15.16 2.81
C LYS A 174 8.45 -14.66 2.86
N VAL A 175 8.16 -13.62 2.09
CA VAL A 175 6.83 -13.01 2.00
C VAL A 175 5.89 -13.93 1.22
N ASP A 176 4.69 -14.14 1.74
CA ASP A 176 3.65 -14.99 1.15
C ASP A 176 2.56 -14.16 0.45
N LEU A 177 2.23 -13.00 1.02
CA LEU A 177 1.27 -12.04 0.48
C LEU A 177 1.83 -10.63 0.56
N LEU A 178 1.86 -9.92 -0.56
CA LEU A 178 2.31 -8.54 -0.69
C LEU A 178 1.16 -7.65 -1.15
N PHE A 179 0.84 -6.63 -0.36
CA PHE A 179 0.03 -5.49 -0.78
C PHE A 179 0.94 -4.38 -1.28
N VAL A 180 0.68 -3.85 -2.47
CA VAL A 180 1.47 -2.78 -3.07
C VAL A 180 0.59 -1.65 -3.58
N GLU A 181 0.98 -0.40 -3.27
CA GLU A 181 0.34 0.80 -3.78
C GLU A 181 1.37 1.89 -4.05
N ALA A 182 1.12 2.73 -5.07
CA ALA A 182 1.99 3.87 -5.37
C ALA A 182 1.29 4.98 -6.17
N ALA A 183 0.04 4.78 -6.63
CA ALA A 183 -0.60 5.66 -7.60
C ALA A 183 -0.68 7.12 -7.13
N VAL A 184 -1.01 7.35 -5.86
CA VAL A 184 -1.10 8.71 -5.29
C VAL A 184 0.25 9.41 -5.33
N ASN A 185 1.31 8.74 -4.88
CA ASN A 185 2.63 9.34 -4.83
C ASN A 185 3.29 9.46 -6.21
N ASP A 186 3.09 8.53 -7.11
CA ASP A 186 3.62 8.63 -8.46
C ASP A 186 3.01 9.82 -9.23
N ASP A 187 1.70 10.04 -9.08
CA ASP A 187 1.02 11.20 -9.69
C ASP A 187 1.44 12.51 -9.01
N THR A 188 1.40 12.56 -7.67
CA THR A 188 1.79 13.74 -6.88
C THR A 188 3.24 14.16 -7.11
N ASN A 189 4.14 13.19 -7.28
CA ASN A 189 5.55 13.42 -7.52
C ASN A 189 5.87 13.74 -9.00
N GLY A 190 4.87 13.69 -9.88
CA GLY A 190 4.99 14.03 -11.29
C GLY A 190 5.75 13.00 -12.13
N PHE A 191 5.77 11.74 -11.70
CA PHE A 191 6.38 10.67 -12.50
C PHE A 191 5.60 10.48 -13.81
N ASN A 192 6.33 10.39 -14.91
CA ASN A 192 5.74 10.13 -16.22
C ASN A 192 5.34 8.65 -16.38
N ALA A 193 4.64 8.33 -17.46
CA ALA A 193 4.11 6.98 -17.71
C ALA A 193 5.20 5.89 -17.74
N ILE A 194 6.40 6.21 -18.22
CA ILE A 194 7.52 5.27 -18.27
C ILE A 194 8.01 4.97 -16.85
N GLU A 195 8.23 6.01 -16.04
CA GLU A 195 8.69 5.89 -14.66
C GLU A 195 7.69 5.12 -13.81
N GLN A 196 6.39 5.38 -13.96
CA GLN A 196 5.31 4.69 -13.27
C GLN A 196 5.29 3.19 -13.59
N VAL A 197 5.43 2.82 -14.87
CA VAL A 197 5.49 1.41 -15.30
C VAL A 197 6.79 0.75 -14.82
N ARG A 198 7.95 1.37 -15.03
CA ARG A 198 9.25 0.82 -14.62
C ARG A 198 9.33 0.56 -13.12
N GLY A 199 8.85 1.50 -12.32
CA GLY A 199 8.83 1.38 -10.86
C GLY A 199 7.91 0.26 -10.40
N MET A 200 6.65 0.27 -10.84
CA MET A 200 5.67 -0.75 -10.44
C MET A 200 6.04 -2.14 -10.97
N GLU A 201 6.46 -2.26 -12.23
CA GLU A 201 6.93 -3.53 -12.79
C GLU A 201 8.19 -4.03 -12.06
N GLY A 202 9.09 -3.10 -11.70
CA GLY A 202 10.26 -3.40 -10.88
C GLY A 202 9.90 -4.08 -9.58
N ILE A 203 8.93 -3.52 -8.83
CA ILE A 203 8.43 -4.12 -7.57
C ILE A 203 7.87 -5.52 -7.83
N VAL A 204 6.94 -5.63 -8.76
CA VAL A 204 6.21 -6.89 -9.04
C VAL A 204 7.16 -7.98 -9.50
N ARG A 205 8.00 -7.68 -10.49
CA ARG A 205 8.90 -8.67 -11.08
C ARG A 205 9.98 -9.12 -10.08
N HIS A 206 10.58 -8.18 -9.34
CA HIS A 206 11.53 -8.49 -8.28
C HIS A 206 10.92 -9.39 -7.19
N ALA A 207 9.68 -9.07 -6.75
CA ALA A 207 8.96 -9.86 -5.77
C ALA A 207 8.74 -11.31 -6.26
N LEU A 208 8.26 -11.48 -7.50
CA LEU A 208 8.00 -12.80 -8.10
C LEU A 208 9.28 -13.59 -8.40
N VAL A 209 10.37 -12.92 -8.77
CA VAL A 209 11.69 -13.58 -8.90
C VAL A 209 12.17 -14.08 -7.55
N SER A 210 12.02 -13.28 -6.49
CA SER A 210 12.41 -13.68 -5.13
C SER A 210 11.55 -14.82 -4.58
N ASN A 211 10.26 -14.81 -4.83
CA ASN A 211 9.34 -15.86 -4.43
C ASN A 211 8.23 -16.05 -5.49
N PRO A 212 8.37 -17.00 -6.43
CA PRO A 212 7.38 -17.25 -7.47
C PRO A 212 5.97 -17.62 -6.95
N SER A 213 5.85 -18.01 -5.68
CA SER A 213 4.57 -18.32 -5.04
C SER A 213 4.02 -17.18 -4.19
N MET A 214 4.61 -15.98 -4.24
CA MET A 214 4.09 -14.81 -3.54
C MET A 214 2.81 -14.33 -4.21
N ASP A 215 1.72 -14.27 -3.48
CA ASP A 215 0.50 -13.61 -3.95
C ASP A 215 0.69 -12.10 -3.81
N ILE A 216 0.27 -11.33 -4.81
CA ILE A 216 0.42 -9.87 -4.83
C ILE A 216 -0.92 -9.24 -5.13
N MET A 217 -1.34 -8.27 -4.30
CA MET A 217 -2.49 -7.40 -4.54
C MET A 217 -2.04 -5.98 -4.82
N MET A 218 -2.50 -5.41 -5.92
CA MET A 218 -2.25 -4.01 -6.27
C MET A 218 -3.42 -3.13 -5.84
N LEU A 219 -3.13 -2.03 -5.15
CA LEU A 219 -4.13 -1.11 -4.61
C LEU A 219 -3.99 0.27 -5.25
N HIS A 220 -5.13 0.92 -5.53
CA HIS A 220 -5.16 2.29 -6.04
C HIS A 220 -6.01 3.17 -5.12
N PHE A 221 -5.36 3.91 -4.23
CA PHE A 221 -6.01 4.86 -3.33
C PHE A 221 -6.44 6.13 -4.06
N ILE A 222 -7.35 6.88 -3.43
CA ILE A 222 -7.86 8.15 -3.95
C ILE A 222 -7.12 9.35 -3.33
N TYR A 223 -7.00 10.44 -4.09
CA TYR A 223 -6.66 11.76 -3.58
C TYR A 223 -7.33 12.85 -4.42
N ASP A 224 -7.33 14.10 -3.94
CA ASP A 224 -8.12 15.22 -4.51
C ASP A 224 -8.09 15.33 -6.04
N PRO A 225 -6.92 15.31 -6.72
CA PRO A 225 -6.86 15.47 -8.17
C PRO A 225 -7.49 14.33 -8.97
N PHE A 226 -7.72 13.15 -8.37
CA PHE A 226 -8.40 12.05 -9.04
C PHE A 226 -9.91 12.26 -9.13
N ILE A 227 -10.52 12.95 -8.13
CA ILE A 227 -11.96 13.11 -8.00
C ILE A 227 -12.59 13.72 -9.25
N PRO A 228 -12.14 14.87 -9.81
CA PRO A 228 -12.75 15.45 -11.00
C PRO A 228 -12.64 14.59 -12.26
N LYS A 229 -11.61 13.73 -12.38
CA LYS A 229 -11.47 12.78 -13.49
C LYS A 229 -12.48 11.64 -13.33
N LEU A 230 -12.55 11.04 -12.14
CA LEU A 230 -13.46 9.94 -11.82
C LEU A 230 -14.93 10.36 -11.94
N ASP A 231 -15.27 11.58 -11.56
CA ASP A 231 -16.63 12.13 -11.71
C ASP A 231 -17.07 12.28 -13.18
N LYS A 232 -16.10 12.42 -14.09
CA LYS A 232 -16.33 12.44 -15.55
C LYS A 232 -16.24 11.05 -16.17
N GLY A 233 -16.11 9.99 -15.37
CA GLY A 233 -15.92 8.61 -15.86
C GLY A 233 -14.52 8.38 -16.49
N GLN A 234 -13.55 9.23 -16.18
CA GLN A 234 -12.18 9.12 -16.69
C GLN A 234 -11.27 8.52 -15.62
N MET A 235 -10.54 7.49 -15.97
CA MET A 235 -9.56 6.89 -15.09
C MET A 235 -8.26 7.73 -15.07
N PRO A 236 -7.68 8.02 -13.87
CA PRO A 236 -6.36 8.63 -13.79
C PRO A 236 -5.29 7.83 -14.53
N ASP A 237 -4.42 8.50 -15.29
CA ASP A 237 -3.43 7.84 -16.15
C ASP A 237 -2.47 6.95 -15.35
N VAL A 238 -2.09 7.37 -14.15
CA VAL A 238 -1.22 6.58 -13.26
C VAL A 238 -1.87 5.25 -12.87
N ILE A 239 -3.18 5.24 -12.60
CA ILE A 239 -3.92 3.99 -12.32
C ILE A 239 -3.89 3.10 -13.58
N LEU A 240 -4.14 3.66 -14.76
CA LEU A 240 -4.07 2.90 -16.01
C LEU A 240 -2.67 2.30 -16.25
N ASN A 241 -1.61 3.04 -15.95
CA ASN A 241 -0.23 2.57 -16.10
C ASN A 241 0.08 1.42 -15.13
N HIS A 242 -0.35 1.52 -13.86
CA HIS A 242 -0.20 0.43 -12.90
C HIS A 242 -1.06 -0.79 -13.27
N GLU A 243 -2.28 -0.57 -13.76
CA GLU A 243 -3.16 -1.64 -14.26
C GLU A 243 -2.56 -2.39 -15.46
N ARG A 244 -1.75 -1.73 -16.31
CA ARG A 244 -0.98 -2.43 -17.36
C ARG A 244 -0.04 -3.46 -16.75
N VAL A 245 0.61 -3.13 -15.64
CA VAL A 245 1.47 -4.06 -14.91
C VAL A 245 0.63 -5.20 -14.30
N ALA A 246 -0.47 -4.86 -13.61
CA ALA A 246 -1.37 -5.86 -13.04
C ALA A 246 -1.90 -6.84 -14.12
N ASN A 247 -2.26 -6.33 -15.30
CA ASN A 247 -2.71 -7.16 -16.42
C ASN A 247 -1.61 -8.08 -16.95
N HIS A 248 -0.40 -7.55 -17.10
CA HIS A 248 0.74 -8.31 -17.66
C HIS A 248 1.16 -9.48 -16.77
N TYR A 249 1.11 -9.26 -15.44
CA TYR A 249 1.49 -10.27 -14.44
C TYR A 249 0.30 -11.03 -13.86
N LEU A 250 -0.93 -10.82 -14.39
CA LEU A 250 -2.17 -11.44 -13.94
C LEU A 250 -2.41 -11.26 -12.44
N LEU A 251 -2.16 -10.06 -11.93
CA LEU A 251 -2.34 -9.73 -10.51
C LEU A 251 -3.74 -9.21 -10.23
N PRO A 252 -4.34 -9.62 -9.10
CA PRO A 252 -5.52 -8.96 -8.57
C PRO A 252 -5.24 -7.49 -8.27
N SER A 253 -6.25 -6.64 -8.49
CA SER A 253 -6.16 -5.21 -8.17
C SER A 253 -7.45 -4.67 -7.63
N VAL A 254 -7.37 -3.70 -6.71
CA VAL A 254 -8.52 -3.02 -6.11
C VAL A 254 -8.43 -1.53 -6.40
N ASN A 255 -9.41 -1.00 -7.12
CA ASN A 255 -9.52 0.41 -7.46
C ASN A 255 -10.35 1.15 -6.40
N LEU A 256 -9.74 1.37 -5.25
CA LEU A 256 -10.34 2.10 -4.13
C LEU A 256 -10.65 3.55 -4.49
N ALA A 257 -9.92 4.14 -5.44
CA ALA A 257 -10.20 5.49 -5.93
C ALA A 257 -11.57 5.57 -6.59
N SER A 258 -11.88 4.62 -7.48
CA SER A 258 -13.19 4.57 -8.15
C SER A 258 -14.32 4.31 -7.17
N GLU A 259 -14.11 3.43 -6.21
CA GLU A 259 -15.10 3.12 -5.18
C GLU A 259 -15.45 4.36 -4.34
N ILE A 260 -14.46 4.99 -3.74
CA ILE A 260 -14.69 6.14 -2.88
C ILE A 260 -15.34 7.29 -3.65
N ALA A 261 -14.91 7.55 -4.89
CA ALA A 261 -15.58 8.53 -5.75
C ALA A 261 -17.05 8.17 -6.04
N ALA A 262 -17.36 6.89 -6.27
CA ALA A 262 -18.73 6.44 -6.49
C ALA A 262 -19.61 6.62 -5.22
N ARG A 263 -19.09 6.28 -4.04
CA ARG A 263 -19.77 6.47 -2.76
C ARG A 263 -20.06 7.94 -2.46
N MET A 264 -19.10 8.83 -2.73
CA MET A 264 -19.30 10.26 -2.59
C MET A 264 -20.39 10.77 -3.54
N ARG A 265 -20.39 10.34 -4.82
CA ARG A 265 -21.47 10.68 -5.77
C ARG A 265 -22.83 10.18 -5.33
N ASN A 266 -22.89 9.05 -4.66
CA ASN A 266 -24.14 8.52 -4.09
C ASN A 266 -24.57 9.22 -2.79
N GLY A 267 -23.78 10.19 -2.30
CA GLY A 267 -24.09 10.95 -1.10
C GLY A 267 -23.89 10.20 0.21
N GLU A 268 -23.10 9.13 0.20
CA GLU A 268 -22.84 8.34 1.42
C GLU A 268 -22.00 9.14 2.43
N PHE A 269 -21.04 9.93 1.94
CA PHE A 269 -20.19 10.83 2.73
C PHE A 269 -19.55 11.90 1.83
N THR A 270 -19.04 12.97 2.44
CA THR A 270 -18.22 13.98 1.75
C THR A 270 -16.73 13.64 1.84
N TRP A 271 -15.91 14.34 1.03
CA TRP A 271 -14.45 14.20 1.09
C TRP A 271 -13.87 14.51 2.48
N GLU A 272 -14.41 15.51 3.17
CA GLU A 272 -14.02 15.86 4.54
C GLU A 272 -14.45 14.79 5.55
N GLN A 273 -15.63 14.19 5.38
CA GLN A 273 -16.11 13.10 6.23
C GLN A 273 -15.28 11.80 6.01
N PHE A 274 -14.75 11.61 4.82
CA PHE A 274 -13.80 10.53 4.53
C PHE A 274 -12.42 10.78 5.16
N GLY A 275 -12.03 12.03 5.35
CA GLY A 275 -10.76 12.45 5.94
C GLY A 275 -9.73 12.96 4.93
N GLY A 276 -10.11 13.15 3.67
CA GLY A 276 -9.22 13.64 2.63
C GLY A 276 -8.24 12.57 2.11
N THR A 277 -7.14 13.01 1.53
CA THR A 277 -6.06 12.13 1.01
C THR A 277 -5.50 11.18 2.07
N HIS A 278 -5.46 11.62 3.33
CA HIS A 278 -5.10 10.79 4.47
C HIS A 278 -6.37 10.44 5.24
N PRO A 279 -7.00 9.29 4.93
CA PRO A 279 -8.33 8.98 5.43
C PRO A 279 -8.37 8.90 6.96
N ASN A 280 -9.51 9.25 7.50
CA ASN A 280 -9.80 9.05 8.91
C ASN A 280 -10.17 7.56 9.19
N PRO A 281 -10.46 7.16 10.44
CA PRO A 281 -10.80 5.75 10.73
C PRO A 281 -11.95 5.19 9.90
N LEU A 282 -12.96 6.01 9.55
CA LEU A 282 -14.06 5.59 8.68
C LEU A 282 -13.57 5.33 7.25
N GLY A 283 -12.75 6.22 6.69
CA GLY A 283 -12.19 6.04 5.36
C GLY A 283 -11.27 4.81 5.27
N HIS A 284 -10.48 4.56 6.31
CA HIS A 284 -9.68 3.33 6.40
C HIS A 284 -10.56 2.07 6.46
N ALA A 285 -11.71 2.12 7.14
CA ALA A 285 -12.63 0.99 7.20
C ALA A 285 -13.25 0.68 5.83
N TYR A 286 -13.59 1.70 5.03
CA TYR A 286 -14.02 1.49 3.65
C TYR A 286 -12.95 0.80 2.82
N TYR A 287 -11.69 1.26 2.90
CA TYR A 287 -10.59 0.61 2.20
C TYR A 287 -10.43 -0.86 2.61
N ALA A 288 -10.41 -1.13 3.92
CA ALA A 288 -10.24 -2.48 4.43
C ALA A 288 -11.39 -3.41 3.98
N ALA A 289 -12.64 -2.95 4.05
CA ALA A 289 -13.80 -3.74 3.66
C ALA A 289 -13.71 -4.19 2.19
N THR A 290 -13.42 -3.28 1.26
CA THR A 290 -13.33 -3.63 -0.17
C THR A 290 -12.14 -4.53 -0.47
N ILE A 291 -11.00 -4.33 0.19
CA ILE A 291 -9.84 -5.22 0.07
C ILE A 291 -10.21 -6.63 0.54
N LEU A 292 -10.91 -6.75 1.67
CA LEU A 292 -11.34 -8.04 2.21
C LEU A 292 -12.40 -8.72 1.35
N ASP A 293 -13.34 -7.96 0.78
CA ASP A 293 -14.34 -8.48 -0.15
C ASP A 293 -13.68 -9.14 -1.37
N GLU A 294 -12.66 -8.50 -1.93
CA GLU A 294 -11.89 -9.04 -3.05
C GLU A 294 -11.07 -10.26 -2.63
N MET A 295 -10.35 -10.18 -1.51
CA MET A 295 -9.55 -11.29 -0.98
C MET A 295 -10.39 -12.54 -0.75
N TYR A 296 -11.65 -12.39 -0.34
CA TYR A 296 -12.52 -13.50 0.04
C TYR A 296 -13.58 -13.84 -1.00
N ALA A 297 -13.51 -13.22 -2.18
CA ALA A 297 -14.35 -13.62 -3.30
C ALA A 297 -14.21 -15.13 -3.58
N PRO A 298 -15.29 -15.84 -3.94
CA PRO A 298 -15.27 -17.31 -4.07
C PRO A 298 -14.20 -17.84 -5.02
N CYS A 299 -13.89 -17.11 -6.09
CA CYS A 299 -12.84 -17.47 -7.04
C CYS A 299 -11.43 -17.15 -6.54
N ALA A 300 -11.29 -16.23 -5.57
CA ALA A 300 -10.00 -15.90 -4.97
C ALA A 300 -9.51 -16.99 -3.98
N THR A 301 -10.44 -17.77 -3.43
CA THR A 301 -10.18 -18.79 -2.40
C THR A 301 -10.28 -20.22 -2.91
N ALA A 302 -10.09 -20.46 -4.21
CA ALA A 302 -10.13 -21.78 -4.80
C ALA A 302 -9.15 -22.75 -4.10
N LYS A 303 -9.55 -24.03 -3.94
CA LYS A 303 -8.83 -25.02 -3.12
C LYS A 303 -7.80 -25.85 -3.89
N ASP A 304 -7.37 -25.40 -5.04
CA ASP A 304 -6.37 -26.12 -5.85
C ASP A 304 -4.98 -26.19 -5.18
N ALA A 305 -4.07 -26.95 -5.72
CA ALA A 305 -2.68 -26.99 -5.23
C ALA A 305 -1.97 -25.66 -5.47
N ALA A 306 -1.16 -25.22 -4.51
CA ALA A 306 -0.30 -24.04 -4.69
C ALA A 306 0.52 -24.17 -5.97
N LYS A 307 0.57 -23.09 -6.75
CA LYS A 307 1.35 -23.03 -8.01
C LYS A 307 2.14 -21.74 -8.07
N PRO A 308 3.39 -21.80 -8.54
CA PRO A 308 4.13 -20.59 -8.85
C PRO A 308 3.36 -19.74 -9.86
N HIS A 309 3.36 -18.43 -9.65
CA HIS A 309 2.83 -17.48 -10.63
C HIS A 309 3.71 -17.52 -11.89
N ALA A 310 3.06 -17.36 -13.05
CA ALA A 310 3.78 -17.24 -14.30
C ALA A 310 4.54 -15.92 -14.33
N LEU A 311 5.85 -15.98 -14.53
CA LEU A 311 6.67 -14.81 -14.77
C LEU A 311 6.78 -14.60 -16.29
N PRO A 312 6.20 -13.53 -16.88
CA PRO A 312 6.33 -13.26 -18.30
C PRO A 312 7.80 -13.18 -18.72
N ALA A 313 8.14 -13.86 -19.83
CA ALA A 313 9.52 -13.89 -20.33
C ALA A 313 10.02 -12.49 -20.73
N VAL A 314 9.12 -11.65 -21.25
CA VAL A 314 9.43 -10.29 -21.66
C VAL A 314 8.76 -9.32 -20.67
N PRO A 315 9.51 -8.40 -20.03
CA PRO A 315 8.93 -7.35 -19.23
C PRO A 315 8.17 -6.34 -20.11
N LEU A 316 7.31 -5.51 -19.52
CA LEU A 316 6.65 -4.40 -20.20
C LEU A 316 7.66 -3.33 -20.63
N ASP A 317 8.67 -3.09 -19.81
CA ASP A 317 9.78 -2.20 -20.11
C ASP A 317 11.10 -2.94 -19.89
N ALA A 318 11.95 -2.97 -20.90
CA ALA A 318 13.24 -3.65 -20.87
C ALA A 318 14.18 -3.10 -19.77
N TYR A 319 13.94 -1.89 -19.31
CA TYR A 319 14.70 -1.20 -18.26
C TYR A 319 13.95 -1.12 -16.94
N SER A 320 12.92 -1.96 -16.74
CA SER A 320 12.21 -2.02 -15.45
C SER A 320 13.19 -2.30 -14.31
N TYR A 321 12.89 -1.77 -13.12
CA TYR A 321 13.80 -1.84 -11.97
C TYR A 321 13.70 -3.19 -11.24
N THR A 322 13.71 -4.29 -12.00
CA THR A 322 13.59 -5.67 -11.49
C THR A 322 14.67 -6.02 -10.48
N ASN A 323 15.88 -5.52 -10.68
CA ASN A 323 17.03 -5.78 -9.81
C ASN A 323 17.42 -4.49 -9.05
N GLY A 324 16.42 -3.65 -8.77
CA GLY A 324 16.63 -2.42 -8.02
C GLY A 324 17.13 -2.70 -6.62
N ARG A 325 18.23 -2.05 -6.22
CA ARG A 325 18.80 -2.16 -4.88
C ARG A 325 19.32 -0.84 -4.36
N LEU A 326 19.37 -0.75 -3.04
CA LEU A 326 20.02 0.34 -2.33
C LEU A 326 21.52 0.03 -2.19
N VAL A 327 22.34 1.06 -2.42
CA VAL A 327 23.79 0.95 -2.32
C VAL A 327 24.29 1.89 -1.22
N ASP A 328 25.10 1.36 -0.31
CA ASP A 328 25.63 2.11 0.83
C ASP A 328 26.47 3.30 0.35
N ILE A 329 26.23 4.46 0.95
CA ILE A 329 26.93 5.71 0.64
C ILE A 329 28.44 5.64 0.86
N ARG A 330 28.92 4.69 1.69
CA ARG A 330 30.35 4.47 1.92
C ARG A 330 31.08 3.86 0.73
N GLN A 331 30.36 3.32 -0.26
CA GLN A 331 30.96 2.81 -1.51
C GLN A 331 31.39 3.95 -2.45
N ALA A 332 30.91 5.17 -2.22
CA ALA A 332 31.31 6.31 -3.03
C ALA A 332 32.73 6.81 -2.66
N HIS A 333 33.49 7.19 -3.68
CA HIS A 333 34.73 7.90 -3.50
C HIS A 333 34.46 9.39 -3.36
N ILE A 334 34.54 9.90 -2.13
CA ILE A 334 34.21 11.29 -1.81
C ILE A 334 35.42 12.21 -2.01
N GLY A 335 35.23 13.26 -2.80
CA GLY A 335 36.21 14.32 -2.99
C GLY A 335 36.06 15.43 -1.94
N LYS A 336 36.94 16.42 -2.04
CA LYS A 336 36.93 17.59 -1.14
C LYS A 336 35.56 18.28 -1.19
N GLY A 337 34.96 18.50 -0.03
CA GLY A 337 33.69 19.21 0.12
C GLY A 337 32.48 18.33 0.40
N TRP A 338 32.54 17.01 0.14
CA TRP A 338 31.60 16.04 0.65
C TRP A 338 32.04 15.50 2.01
N GLN A 339 31.11 15.21 2.87
CA GLN A 339 31.38 14.60 4.17
C GLN A 339 30.31 13.56 4.53
N LEU A 340 30.70 12.51 5.22
CA LEU A 340 29.79 11.58 5.87
C LEU A 340 29.38 12.19 7.22
N VAL A 341 28.08 12.44 7.38
CA VAL A 341 27.49 12.95 8.62
C VAL A 341 26.65 11.83 9.25
N ALA A 342 26.98 11.47 10.48
CA ALA A 342 26.30 10.40 11.20
C ALA A 342 26.33 10.66 12.72
N PRO A 343 25.20 10.91 13.38
CA PRO A 343 23.86 11.04 12.80
C PRO A 343 23.65 12.37 12.06
N TRP A 344 22.89 12.36 10.97
CA TRP A 344 22.51 13.57 10.26
C TRP A 344 21.22 14.16 10.84
N THR A 345 21.21 15.47 11.03
CA THR A 345 20.03 16.24 11.43
C THR A 345 19.81 17.45 10.52
N PRO A 346 18.55 17.89 10.31
CA PRO A 346 18.22 19.06 9.51
C PRO A 346 18.94 20.33 10.00
N ARG A 347 19.50 21.11 9.09
CA ARG A 347 20.15 22.41 9.42
C ARG A 347 19.18 23.59 9.38
N LEU A 348 18.10 23.47 8.62
CA LEU A 348 17.03 24.47 8.53
C LEU A 348 15.75 23.88 9.10
N ALA A 349 14.93 24.72 9.72
CA ALA A 349 13.63 24.31 10.25
C ALA A 349 12.70 23.92 9.09
N ALA A 350 12.31 22.67 9.05
CA ALA A 350 11.31 22.08 8.16
C ALA A 350 10.89 20.73 8.72
N GLU A 351 9.77 20.21 8.25
CA GLU A 351 9.32 18.87 8.59
C GLU A 351 10.30 17.80 8.07
N THR A 352 10.23 16.63 8.67
CA THR A 352 11.06 15.46 8.30
C THR A 352 10.20 14.21 8.19
N ARG A 353 10.78 13.14 7.65
CA ARG A 353 10.12 11.83 7.60
C ARG A 353 10.88 10.80 8.43
N PRO A 354 10.18 9.87 9.08
CA PRO A 354 10.81 8.76 9.82
C PRO A 354 11.81 8.00 8.94
N GLY A 355 12.95 7.59 9.52
CA GLY A 355 14.01 6.88 8.81
C GLY A 355 14.97 7.76 7.99
N PHE A 356 14.74 9.09 7.95
CA PHE A 356 15.57 10.05 7.22
C PHE A 356 16.19 11.13 8.12
N VAL A 357 16.12 10.96 9.42
CA VAL A 357 16.77 11.78 10.45
C VAL A 357 17.49 10.85 11.40
N ASP A 358 18.57 11.34 12.00
CA ASP A 358 19.46 10.57 12.90
C ASP A 358 20.10 9.34 12.23
N VAL A 359 20.24 9.38 10.93
CA VAL A 359 20.85 8.35 10.09
C VAL A 359 22.09 8.85 9.37
N PRO A 360 23.00 7.98 8.90
CA PRO A 360 24.13 8.40 8.09
C PRO A 360 23.68 8.99 6.74
N MET A 361 24.29 10.12 6.36
CA MET A 361 24.12 10.74 5.04
C MET A 361 25.44 11.28 4.51
N LEU A 362 25.64 11.20 3.19
CA LEU A 362 26.64 12.02 2.51
C LEU A 362 26.06 13.40 2.29
N GLU A 363 26.74 14.42 2.80
CA GLU A 363 26.29 15.80 2.71
C GLU A 363 27.34 16.69 2.04
N THR A 364 26.87 17.62 1.22
CA THR A 364 27.65 18.79 0.77
C THR A 364 26.76 20.02 0.67
N ASN A 365 27.35 21.20 0.86
CA ASN A 365 26.77 22.49 0.52
C ASN A 365 27.76 23.33 -0.31
N ARG A 366 28.84 22.71 -0.83
CA ARG A 366 29.95 23.42 -1.49
C ARG A 366 29.85 23.27 -3.00
N PRO A 367 29.65 24.36 -3.75
CA PRO A 367 29.77 24.34 -5.21
C PRO A 367 31.11 23.76 -5.66
N GLY A 368 31.05 22.91 -6.69
CA GLY A 368 32.22 22.22 -7.23
C GLY A 368 32.64 20.96 -6.47
N ALA A 369 32.07 20.67 -5.30
CA ALA A 369 32.35 19.41 -4.59
C ALA A 369 31.95 18.21 -5.43
N LYS A 370 32.87 17.24 -5.60
CA LYS A 370 32.70 16.05 -6.44
C LYS A 370 32.71 14.77 -5.62
N LEU A 371 31.96 13.77 -6.06
CA LEU A 371 32.10 12.38 -5.67
C LEU A 371 31.96 11.48 -6.89
N THR A 372 32.41 10.23 -6.78
CA THR A 372 32.21 9.20 -7.80
C THR A 372 31.70 7.93 -7.16
N LEU A 373 30.91 7.17 -7.92
CA LEU A 373 30.47 5.82 -7.57
C LEU A 373 30.73 4.89 -8.76
N ASP A 374 31.48 3.82 -8.53
CA ASP A 374 31.56 2.72 -9.48
C ASP A 374 30.40 1.75 -9.20
N PHE A 375 29.67 1.35 -10.23
CA PHE A 375 28.52 0.45 -10.12
C PHE A 375 28.46 -0.47 -11.34
N GLU A 376 27.66 -1.53 -11.22
CA GLU A 376 27.33 -2.42 -12.34
C GLU A 376 25.81 -2.43 -12.49
N GLY A 377 25.28 -2.30 -13.70
CA GLY A 377 23.83 -2.31 -13.94
C GLY A 377 23.38 -1.45 -15.10
N THR A 378 22.07 -1.23 -15.21
CA THR A 378 21.43 -0.51 -16.31
C THR A 378 20.90 0.88 -15.91
N ALA A 379 20.88 1.18 -14.60
CA ALA A 379 20.38 2.46 -14.10
C ALA A 379 21.07 2.84 -12.79
N VAL A 380 21.23 4.16 -12.58
CA VAL A 380 21.82 4.71 -11.37
C VAL A 380 21.12 6.00 -10.95
N GLY A 381 21.01 6.19 -9.64
CA GLY A 381 20.43 7.37 -9.04
C GLY A 381 20.83 7.56 -7.58
N ILE A 382 20.14 8.45 -6.90
CA ILE A 382 20.30 8.68 -5.46
C ILE A 382 18.96 8.63 -4.75
N PHE A 383 18.94 8.11 -3.55
CA PHE A 383 17.89 8.29 -2.57
C PHE A 383 18.37 9.33 -1.56
N CYS A 384 17.75 10.49 -1.56
CA CYS A 384 18.16 11.65 -0.79
C CYS A 384 17.01 12.27 -0.03
N VAL A 385 17.27 13.30 0.77
CA VAL A 385 16.26 14.21 1.27
C VAL A 385 16.39 15.56 0.60
N SER A 386 15.29 16.03 0.00
CA SER A 386 15.20 17.33 -0.69
C SER A 386 14.56 18.35 0.25
N GLY A 387 15.37 19.20 0.87
CA GLY A 387 14.92 20.16 1.86
C GLY A 387 15.02 21.62 1.40
N PRO A 388 14.81 22.59 2.32
CA PRO A 388 14.76 24.01 1.99
C PRO A 388 16.01 24.59 1.32
N ALA A 389 17.17 23.93 1.45
CA ALA A 389 18.42 24.35 0.81
C ALA A 389 18.87 23.38 -0.29
N ALA A 390 17.96 22.56 -0.83
CA ALA A 390 18.28 21.63 -1.90
C ALA A 390 18.84 22.35 -3.13
N GLY A 391 19.97 21.86 -3.65
CA GLY A 391 20.71 22.48 -4.75
C GLY A 391 20.48 21.81 -6.08
N ILE A 392 21.23 22.26 -7.08
CA ILE A 392 21.28 21.60 -8.40
C ILE A 392 22.51 20.69 -8.43
N LEU A 393 22.31 19.42 -8.73
CA LEU A 393 23.37 18.47 -9.00
C LEU A 393 23.73 18.50 -10.50
N GLU A 394 25.02 18.38 -10.77
CA GLU A 394 25.52 18.06 -12.10
C GLU A 394 26.02 16.61 -12.07
N TYR A 395 25.62 15.81 -13.03
CA TYR A 395 25.99 14.40 -13.11
C TYR A 395 26.53 14.00 -14.47
N SER A 396 27.38 13.01 -14.49
CA SER A 396 27.95 12.40 -15.67
C SER A 396 28.13 10.91 -15.41
N VAL A 397 27.72 10.07 -16.35
CA VAL A 397 28.04 8.65 -16.35
C VAL A 397 29.08 8.39 -17.43
N ASP A 398 30.13 7.64 -17.10
CA ASP A 398 31.24 7.23 -17.98
C ASP A 398 31.94 8.39 -18.69
N GLY A 399 31.99 9.56 -18.07
CA GLY A 399 32.64 10.73 -18.62
C GLY A 399 31.84 11.46 -19.71
N ALA A 400 30.56 11.12 -19.91
CA ALA A 400 29.66 11.86 -20.78
C ALA A 400 29.52 13.32 -20.32
N PRO A 401 29.07 14.25 -21.17
CA PRO A 401 28.84 15.63 -20.76
C PRO A 401 27.94 15.74 -19.55
N PHE A 402 28.29 16.65 -18.62
CA PHE A 402 27.50 16.86 -17.43
C PHE A 402 26.09 17.35 -17.77
N LYS A 403 25.10 16.68 -17.19
CA LYS A 403 23.69 17.08 -17.18
C LYS A 403 23.38 17.72 -15.82
N LYS A 404 22.39 18.60 -15.76
CA LYS A 404 21.91 19.25 -14.53
C LYS A 404 20.61 18.61 -14.06
N LEU A 405 20.49 18.45 -12.74
CA LEU A 405 19.30 17.98 -12.07
C LEU A 405 18.99 18.92 -10.90
N ASP A 406 17.85 19.56 -10.93
CA ASP A 406 17.36 20.35 -9.79
C ASP A 406 16.76 19.39 -8.75
N THR A 407 17.28 19.42 -7.53
CA THR A 407 16.79 18.58 -6.45
C THR A 407 15.77 19.29 -5.55
N PHE A 408 15.35 20.51 -5.90
CA PHE A 408 14.34 21.24 -5.17
C PHE A 408 12.94 20.86 -5.71
N THR A 409 12.11 20.28 -4.87
CA THR A 409 10.74 19.86 -5.19
C THR A 409 9.72 20.90 -4.76
N ALA A 410 8.46 20.76 -5.20
CA ALA A 410 7.35 21.60 -4.74
C ALA A 410 7.16 21.56 -3.20
N TRP A 411 7.66 20.56 -2.52
CA TRP A 411 7.53 20.33 -1.07
C TRP A 411 8.75 20.83 -0.27
N SER A 412 9.88 21.02 -0.94
CA SER A 412 11.19 21.28 -0.29
C SER A 412 11.21 22.54 0.58
N GLY A 413 10.35 23.51 0.32
CA GLY A 413 10.27 24.75 1.11
C GLY A 413 9.92 24.53 2.58
N GLY A 414 9.14 23.50 2.91
CA GLY A 414 8.68 23.17 4.26
C GLY A 414 8.98 21.76 4.75
N LEU A 415 9.61 20.93 3.92
CA LEU A 415 9.82 19.51 4.20
C LEU A 415 11.15 19.02 3.66
N TYR A 416 11.89 18.25 4.45
CA TYR A 416 12.96 17.39 3.96
C TYR A 416 12.32 16.10 3.44
N ILE A 417 11.90 16.14 2.16
CA ILE A 417 11.17 15.04 1.55
C ILE A 417 12.11 13.94 1.05
N PRO A 418 11.88 12.66 1.39
CA PRO A 418 12.59 11.53 0.77
C PRO A 418 12.29 11.48 -0.73
N TRP A 419 13.33 11.41 -1.56
CA TRP A 419 13.18 11.42 -3.00
C TRP A 419 14.24 10.58 -3.70
N VAL A 420 13.81 9.80 -4.69
CA VAL A 420 14.74 9.12 -5.58
C VAL A 420 14.86 9.91 -6.88
N TYR A 421 16.07 10.34 -7.19
CA TYR A 421 16.43 10.93 -8.47
C TYR A 421 17.22 9.94 -9.27
N MET A 422 16.70 9.58 -10.46
CA MET A 422 17.43 8.77 -11.43
C MET A 422 18.25 9.67 -12.36
N PHE A 423 19.47 9.27 -12.62
CA PHE A 423 20.40 10.02 -13.50
C PHE A 423 20.38 9.46 -14.92
N ASP A 424 20.77 8.21 -15.09
CA ASP A 424 20.62 7.47 -16.34
C ASP A 424 19.93 6.13 -16.04
N THR A 425 18.97 5.74 -16.91
CA THR A 425 18.05 4.64 -16.68
C THR A 425 18.02 3.60 -17.80
N GLU A 426 18.82 3.80 -18.85
CA GLU A 426 18.87 2.96 -20.05
C GLU A 426 20.31 2.69 -20.46
N LEU A 427 21.17 2.47 -19.48
CA LEU A 427 22.57 2.10 -19.73
C LEU A 427 22.65 0.66 -20.27
N PRO A 428 23.62 0.34 -21.13
CA PRO A 428 23.97 -1.03 -21.38
C PRO A 428 24.31 -1.76 -20.08
N MET A 429 23.96 -3.04 -19.98
CA MET A 429 24.36 -3.83 -18.80
C MET A 429 25.90 -3.89 -18.74
N GLY A 430 26.46 -3.48 -17.61
CA GLY A 430 27.91 -3.48 -17.42
C GLY A 430 28.38 -2.57 -16.30
N LYS A 431 29.70 -2.42 -16.21
CA LYS A 431 30.36 -1.56 -15.23
C LYS A 431 30.40 -0.12 -15.70
N HIS A 432 30.00 0.77 -14.83
CA HIS A 432 29.86 2.19 -15.08
C HIS A 432 30.43 3.01 -13.94
N ARG A 433 30.68 4.29 -14.20
CA ARG A 433 31.10 5.27 -13.20
C ARG A 433 30.22 6.50 -13.23
N LEU A 434 29.48 6.70 -12.16
CA LEU A 434 28.78 7.95 -11.88
C LEU A 434 29.75 8.99 -11.32
N THR A 435 29.69 10.21 -11.82
CA THR A 435 30.33 11.38 -11.23
C THR A 435 29.25 12.40 -10.89
N LEU A 436 29.18 12.81 -9.61
CA LEU A 436 28.32 13.91 -9.16
C LEU A 436 29.15 15.12 -8.82
N ARG A 437 28.64 16.32 -9.15
CA ARG A 437 29.21 17.58 -8.80
C ARG A 437 28.12 18.54 -8.32
N MET A 438 28.35 19.23 -7.19
CA MET A 438 27.44 20.28 -6.72
C MET A 438 27.56 21.52 -7.61
N SER A 439 26.45 21.97 -8.19
CA SER A 439 26.40 23.20 -8.97
C SER A 439 26.57 24.43 -8.06
N LYS A 440 26.99 25.54 -8.64
CA LYS A 440 26.89 26.85 -7.99
C LYS A 440 25.47 27.45 -8.07
N ASP A 441 24.66 26.94 -8.99
CA ASP A 441 23.28 27.36 -9.22
C ASP A 441 22.34 26.58 -8.29
N HIS A 442 21.20 27.16 -7.96
CA HIS A 442 20.14 26.53 -7.19
C HIS A 442 18.77 27.01 -7.70
N HIS A 443 17.72 26.30 -7.31
CA HIS A 443 16.35 26.71 -7.59
C HIS A 443 16.07 28.10 -6.99
N PRO A 444 15.29 28.98 -7.66
CA PRO A 444 15.02 30.34 -7.15
C PRO A 444 14.40 30.39 -5.74
N GLN A 445 13.62 29.37 -5.37
CA GLN A 445 13.01 29.24 -4.04
C GLN A 445 13.89 28.52 -3.01
N SER A 446 15.01 27.94 -3.45
CA SER A 446 15.93 27.25 -2.53
C SER A 446 16.77 28.27 -1.74
N LYS A 447 17.02 27.94 -0.47
CA LYS A 447 17.84 28.75 0.46
C LYS A 447 19.35 28.40 0.38
N GLY A 448 19.77 27.58 -0.59
CA GLY A 448 21.16 27.15 -0.67
C GLY A 448 21.47 26.16 -1.80
N THR A 449 22.62 25.53 -1.68
CA THR A 449 23.17 24.57 -2.66
C THR A 449 23.52 23.26 -1.97
N SER A 450 22.65 22.72 -1.11
CA SER A 450 22.97 21.50 -0.37
C SER A 450 22.39 20.24 -1.03
N CYS A 451 23.02 19.12 -0.75
CA CYS A 451 22.54 17.80 -1.10
C CYS A 451 22.85 16.84 0.05
N GLN A 452 21.84 16.01 0.42
CA GLN A 452 21.92 15.00 1.48
C GLN A 452 21.52 13.64 0.91
N ILE A 453 22.50 12.79 0.59
CA ILE A 453 22.29 11.47 0.02
C ILE A 453 22.23 10.44 1.15
N ARG A 454 21.09 9.73 1.24
CA ARG A 454 20.89 8.63 2.19
C ARG A 454 21.48 7.33 1.66
N GLN A 455 21.29 7.04 0.37
CA GLN A 455 21.77 5.85 -0.33
C GLN A 455 21.89 6.15 -1.83
N PHE A 456 22.68 5.38 -2.56
CA PHE A 456 22.55 5.33 -4.00
C PHE A 456 21.53 4.25 -4.36
N VAL A 457 20.97 4.36 -5.56
CA VAL A 457 20.07 3.37 -6.15
C VAL A 457 20.67 2.87 -7.47
N VAL A 458 20.66 1.56 -7.65
CA VAL A 458 21.22 0.90 -8.85
C VAL A 458 20.28 -0.21 -9.28
N ASN A 459 19.98 -0.29 -10.59
CA ASN A 459 19.33 -1.45 -11.17
C ASN A 459 20.40 -2.38 -11.70
N ASP A 460 20.75 -3.39 -10.89
CA ASP A 460 21.93 -4.25 -11.06
C ASP A 460 21.72 -5.34 -12.12
N SER A 461 22.78 -6.11 -12.40
CA SER A 461 22.68 -7.37 -13.10
C SER A 461 21.95 -8.41 -12.26
N CYS A 462 21.21 -9.31 -12.89
CA CYS A 462 20.78 -10.54 -12.22
C CYS A 462 22.04 -11.37 -11.89
N GLU A 463 22.32 -11.64 -10.62
CA GLU A 463 23.21 -12.73 -10.24
C GLU A 463 22.53 -14.08 -10.47
#